data_0192fa8460a9c9c7ef960367a543edf5
#
_entry.id   0192fa8460a9c9c7ef960367a543edf5
#
_cell.length_a   1.000
_cell.length_b   1.000
_cell.length_c   1.000
_cell.angle_alpha   90.00
_cell.angle_beta   90.00
_cell.angle_gamma   90.00
#
_symmetry.space_group_name_H-M   'P 1'
#
loop_
_entity.id
_entity.type
_entity.pdbx_description
1 polymer ?
#
loop_
_entity_poly.entity_id
_entity_poly.type
_entity_poly.pdbx_seq_one_letter_code
_entity_poly.pdbx_strand_id
1 'polypeptide(L)'
;MTYFEELSNSRIKHAENMASAISSKVLQIRKENIKQSLSDYGILGHRKEYVTTIDEVMYFDDAKAENVNATWFTFESTTKPIVWIACGSNENIDYTDLLLMAKQNVKALICLSDKNGNLKNAFENSIHEIYDAKDMDEAVRMASIVAQDDDIVVFSPACKSAKQNETFEERGNQFRNSVKQIENEWHQ
;
A
#
# COMPACT_ATOMS: atom_id res chain seq x y z
N MET A 1 -36.03 -35.93 3.53
CA MET A 1 -35.85 -34.47 3.69
C MET A 1 -37.25 -33.91 3.91
N THR A 2 -37.50 -33.30 5.05
CA THR A 2 -38.83 -32.81 5.40
C THR A 2 -39.03 -31.41 4.79
N TYR A 3 -40.29 -31.07 4.47
CA TYR A 3 -40.65 -29.72 3.95
C TYR A 3 -40.11 -28.57 4.80
N PHE A 4 -39.95 -28.78 6.11
CA PHE A 4 -39.34 -27.81 7.03
C PHE A 4 -37.83 -27.62 6.83
N GLU A 5 -37.09 -28.67 6.45
CA GLU A 5 -35.67 -28.59 6.16
C GLU A 5 -35.41 -27.83 4.85
N GLU A 6 -36.25 -27.99 3.83
CA GLU A 6 -36.16 -27.25 2.57
C GLU A 6 -36.45 -25.75 2.76
N LEU A 7 -37.47 -25.40 3.58
CA LEU A 7 -37.78 -24.02 3.92
C LEU A 7 -36.67 -23.36 4.73
N SER A 8 -36.07 -24.08 5.68
CA SER A 8 -34.93 -23.58 6.47
C SER A 8 -33.71 -23.33 5.60
N ASN A 9 -33.32 -24.27 4.74
CA ASN A 9 -32.20 -24.16 3.82
C ASN A 9 -32.42 -23.05 2.80
N SER A 10 -33.64 -22.85 2.30
CA SER A 10 -33.97 -21.74 1.39
C SER A 10 -33.80 -20.37 2.05
N ARG A 11 -34.22 -20.24 3.33
CA ARG A 11 -34.05 -18.98 4.10
C ARG A 11 -32.59 -18.67 4.40
N ILE A 12 -31.78 -19.68 4.77
CA ILE A 12 -30.36 -19.53 5.02
C ILE A 12 -29.66 -19.08 3.73
N LYS A 13 -29.91 -19.75 2.61
CA LYS A 13 -29.33 -19.40 1.31
C LYS A 13 -29.74 -18.01 0.83
N HIS A 14 -30.96 -17.57 1.13
CA HIS A 14 -31.41 -16.22 0.82
C HIS A 14 -30.70 -15.17 1.68
N ALA A 15 -30.51 -15.44 2.97
CA ALA A 15 -29.75 -14.55 3.88
C ALA A 15 -28.28 -14.43 3.48
N GLU A 16 -27.62 -15.53 3.09
CA GLU A 16 -26.24 -15.54 2.59
C GLU A 16 -26.10 -14.73 1.31
N ASN A 17 -27.03 -14.89 0.36
CA ASN A 17 -27.05 -14.12 -0.89
C ASN A 17 -27.26 -12.61 -0.63
N MET A 18 -28.13 -12.26 0.32
CA MET A 18 -28.34 -10.86 0.72
C MET A 18 -27.09 -10.28 1.40
N ALA A 19 -26.46 -11.02 2.30
CA ALA A 19 -25.21 -10.57 2.96
C ALA A 19 -24.10 -10.35 1.95
N SER A 20 -23.93 -11.27 0.99
CA SER A 20 -22.96 -11.13 -0.11
C SER A 20 -23.26 -9.92 -0.99
N ALA A 21 -24.51 -9.70 -1.35
CA ALA A 21 -24.94 -8.55 -2.17
C ALA A 21 -24.71 -7.21 -1.44
N ILE A 22 -25.01 -7.17 -0.13
CA ILE A 22 -24.78 -5.98 0.71
C ILE A 22 -23.27 -5.70 0.81
N SER A 23 -22.46 -6.71 1.10
CA SER A 23 -21.00 -6.58 1.18
C SER A 23 -20.41 -6.08 -0.13
N SER A 24 -20.82 -6.64 -1.27
CA SER A 24 -20.38 -6.22 -2.60
C SER A 24 -20.78 -4.76 -2.87
N LYS A 25 -21.99 -4.37 -2.48
CA LYS A 25 -22.48 -2.99 -2.67
C LYS A 25 -21.77 -1.97 -1.78
N VAL A 26 -21.45 -2.34 -0.54
CA VAL A 26 -20.65 -1.51 0.38
C VAL A 26 -19.24 -1.31 -0.17
N LEU A 27 -18.59 -2.38 -0.66
CA LEU A 27 -17.29 -2.29 -1.32
C LEU A 27 -17.33 -1.41 -2.57
N GLN A 28 -18.38 -1.50 -3.38
CA GLN A 28 -18.55 -0.68 -4.57
C GLN A 28 -18.75 0.80 -4.21
N ILE A 29 -19.59 1.11 -3.22
CA ILE A 29 -19.80 2.48 -2.72
C ILE A 29 -18.48 3.04 -2.15
N ARG A 30 -17.71 2.24 -1.42
CA ARG A 30 -16.39 2.62 -0.93
C ARG A 30 -15.45 2.97 -2.08
N LYS A 31 -15.39 2.12 -3.13
CA LYS A 31 -14.60 2.37 -4.34
C LYS A 31 -15.01 3.65 -5.08
N GLU A 32 -16.30 3.87 -5.26
CA GLU A 32 -16.82 5.05 -5.96
C GLU A 32 -16.56 6.34 -5.18
N ASN A 33 -16.80 6.35 -3.86
CA ASN A 33 -16.53 7.49 -3.00
C ASN A 33 -15.03 7.83 -2.94
N ILE A 34 -14.18 6.82 -2.86
CA ILE A 34 -12.72 7.01 -2.88
C ILE A 34 -12.27 7.48 -4.27
N LYS A 35 -12.80 6.89 -5.36
CA LYS A 35 -12.52 7.34 -6.73
C LYS A 35 -12.93 8.81 -6.94
N GLN A 36 -14.08 9.21 -6.47
CA GLN A 36 -14.59 10.58 -6.59
C GLN A 36 -13.75 11.56 -5.77
N SER A 37 -13.41 11.19 -4.53
CA SER A 37 -12.47 11.98 -3.71
C SER A 37 -11.07 12.07 -4.33
N LEU A 38 -10.65 11.07 -5.12
CA LEU A 38 -9.37 11.05 -5.81
C LEU A 38 -9.39 11.83 -7.13
N SER A 39 -10.52 11.85 -7.87
CA SER A 39 -10.63 12.63 -9.11
C SER A 39 -10.60 14.14 -8.84
N ASP A 40 -11.14 14.57 -7.72
CA ASP A 40 -11.11 15.97 -7.28
C ASP A 40 -9.70 16.40 -6.83
N TYR A 41 -8.80 15.44 -6.55
CA TYR A 41 -7.40 15.65 -6.18
C TYR A 41 -6.38 15.35 -7.31
N GLY A 42 -6.84 15.06 -8.51
CA GLY A 42 -6.02 14.63 -9.66
C GLY A 42 -5.00 15.63 -10.20
N ILE A 43 -4.83 16.79 -9.54
CA ILE A 43 -3.85 17.84 -9.91
C ILE A 43 -2.69 17.90 -8.90
N LEU A 44 -2.72 17.09 -7.83
CA LEU A 44 -1.71 17.16 -6.78
C LEU A 44 -0.65 16.09 -7.02
N GLY A 45 0.60 16.52 -7.21
CA GLY A 45 1.78 15.63 -7.29
C GLY A 45 1.90 14.66 -6.09
N HIS A 46 2.82 13.71 -6.18
CA HIS A 46 3.08 12.68 -5.15
C HIS A 46 1.93 11.71 -4.87
N ARG A 47 1.05 11.46 -5.86
CA ARG A 47 -0.01 10.45 -5.75
C ARG A 47 0.14 9.38 -6.82
N LYS A 48 0.76 8.25 -6.45
CA LYS A 48 1.16 7.14 -7.34
C LYS A 48 1.76 7.66 -8.66
N GLU A 49 2.64 8.63 -8.52
CA GLU A 49 3.28 9.29 -9.66
C GLU A 49 4.49 8.47 -10.09
N TYR A 50 4.55 8.14 -11.37
CA TYR A 50 5.69 7.44 -11.95
C TYR A 50 6.94 8.31 -11.88
N VAL A 51 8.03 7.74 -11.37
CA VAL A 51 9.33 8.44 -11.24
C VAL A 51 10.28 8.04 -12.36
N THR A 52 10.59 6.75 -12.45
CA THR A 52 11.47 6.18 -13.48
C THR A 52 11.36 4.65 -13.51
N THR A 53 12.05 4.04 -14.46
CA THR A 53 12.29 2.59 -14.51
C THR A 53 13.80 2.34 -14.49
N ILE A 54 14.27 1.52 -13.54
CA ILE A 54 15.65 1.09 -13.40
C ILE A 54 15.63 -0.42 -13.47
N ASP A 55 16.35 -1.03 -14.39
CA ASP A 55 16.50 -2.48 -14.54
C ASP A 55 15.15 -3.23 -14.55
N GLU A 56 14.23 -2.77 -15.42
CA GLU A 56 12.85 -3.26 -15.58
C GLU A 56 11.94 -3.12 -14.34
N VAL A 57 12.43 -2.50 -13.25
CA VAL A 57 11.68 -2.17 -12.05
C VAL A 57 11.13 -0.73 -12.13
N MET A 58 9.83 -0.57 -11.97
CA MET A 58 9.19 0.75 -12.00
C MET A 58 9.09 1.36 -10.60
N TYR A 59 9.45 2.62 -10.45
CA TYR A 59 9.40 3.37 -9.18
C TYR A 59 8.23 4.36 -9.19
N PHE A 60 7.44 4.34 -8.12
CA PHE A 60 6.27 5.21 -7.95
C PHE A 60 6.33 5.98 -6.63
N ASP A 61 6.09 7.29 -6.71
CA ASP A 61 5.94 8.18 -5.57
C ASP A 61 4.45 8.31 -5.22
N ASP A 62 4.08 7.82 -4.06
CA ASP A 62 2.74 7.94 -3.47
C ASP A 62 2.82 8.54 -2.04
N ALA A 63 3.73 9.47 -1.84
CA ALA A 63 3.99 10.10 -0.54
C ALA A 63 2.73 10.71 0.09
N LYS A 64 1.73 11.07 -0.72
CA LYS A 64 0.44 11.58 -0.27
C LYS A 64 -0.49 10.53 0.32
N ALA A 65 -0.19 9.25 0.22
CA ALA A 65 -0.93 8.18 0.86
C ALA A 65 -0.67 8.13 2.38
N GLU A 66 -1.09 9.16 3.09
CA GLU A 66 -0.85 9.37 4.52
C GLU A 66 -1.84 8.63 5.43
N ASN A 67 -2.50 7.60 4.92
CA ASN A 67 -3.40 6.74 5.69
C ASN A 67 -3.59 5.39 5.00
N VAL A 68 -4.11 4.42 5.76
CA VAL A 68 -4.37 3.04 5.36
C VAL A 68 -5.23 2.94 4.09
N ASN A 69 -6.30 3.74 4.00
CA ASN A 69 -7.21 3.70 2.85
C ASN A 69 -6.54 4.19 1.55
N ALA A 70 -5.69 5.21 1.64
CA ALA A 70 -4.96 5.71 0.47
C ALA A 70 -3.97 4.67 -0.05
N THR A 71 -3.20 4.04 0.85
CA THR A 71 -2.26 2.95 0.50
C THR A 71 -2.99 1.71 -0.04
N TRP A 72 -4.15 1.36 0.53
CA TRP A 72 -4.99 0.28 0.00
C TRP A 72 -5.32 0.50 -1.48
N PHE A 73 -5.64 1.74 -1.84
CA PHE A 73 -5.96 2.11 -3.21
C PHE A 73 -4.78 1.97 -4.17
N THR A 74 -3.59 2.27 -3.67
CA THR A 74 -2.33 2.09 -4.41
C THR A 74 -2.11 0.61 -4.73
N PHE A 75 -2.32 -0.28 -3.77
CA PHE A 75 -2.19 -1.72 -3.99
C PHE A 75 -3.26 -2.27 -4.95
N GLU A 76 -4.51 -1.84 -4.81
CA GLU A 76 -5.60 -2.26 -5.69
C GLU A 76 -5.39 -1.84 -7.15
N SER A 77 -4.67 -0.74 -7.37
CA SER A 77 -4.48 -0.15 -8.70
C SER A 77 -3.33 -0.79 -9.50
N THR A 78 -2.72 -1.87 -9.02
CA THR A 78 -1.66 -2.61 -9.72
C THR A 78 -1.89 -4.11 -9.63
N THR A 79 -1.43 -4.81 -10.67
CA THR A 79 -1.42 -6.28 -10.74
C THR A 79 0.00 -6.85 -10.62
N LYS A 80 1.01 -5.98 -10.58
CA LYS A 80 2.42 -6.37 -10.47
C LYS A 80 2.81 -6.56 -9.00
N PRO A 81 3.80 -7.40 -8.68
CA PRO A 81 4.31 -7.52 -7.32
C PRO A 81 4.88 -6.19 -6.82
N ILE A 82 4.66 -5.91 -5.54
CA ILE A 82 5.00 -4.65 -4.91
C ILE A 82 6.16 -4.82 -3.93
N VAL A 83 7.21 -4.04 -4.06
CA VAL A 83 8.14 -3.72 -2.99
C VAL A 83 7.67 -2.41 -2.37
N TRP A 84 7.13 -2.50 -1.17
CA TRP A 84 6.47 -1.39 -0.48
C TRP A 84 7.40 -0.72 0.52
N ILE A 85 7.64 0.59 0.35
CA ILE A 85 8.31 1.43 1.34
C ILE A 85 7.23 2.15 2.14
N ALA A 86 7.16 1.89 3.44
CA ALA A 86 6.19 2.47 4.37
C ALA A 86 6.85 3.15 5.56
N CYS A 87 6.13 4.06 6.21
CA CYS A 87 6.62 4.74 7.39
C CYS A 87 6.04 4.15 8.68
N GLY A 88 6.87 4.02 9.71
CA GLY A 88 6.39 3.78 11.06
C GLY A 88 5.76 5.02 11.68
N SER A 89 4.84 4.84 12.60
CA SER A 89 4.15 5.91 13.33
C SER A 89 4.15 5.64 14.83
N ASN A 90 4.07 6.72 15.62
CA ASN A 90 3.80 6.61 17.06
C ASN A 90 2.33 6.32 17.37
N GLU A 91 1.44 6.49 16.40
CA GLU A 91 0.03 6.23 16.54
C GLU A 91 -0.26 4.74 16.41
N ASN A 92 -1.27 4.27 17.14
CA ASN A 92 -1.76 2.91 16.97
C ASN A 92 -2.68 2.85 15.75
N ILE A 93 -2.09 2.60 14.58
CA ILE A 93 -2.82 2.54 13.31
C ILE A 93 -3.39 1.13 13.12
N ASP A 94 -4.66 1.05 12.78
CA ASP A 94 -5.30 -0.21 12.39
C ASP A 94 -5.04 -0.49 10.90
N TYR A 95 -4.22 -1.49 10.61
CA TYR A 95 -3.86 -1.93 9.26
C TYR A 95 -4.74 -3.07 8.73
N THR A 96 -5.79 -3.46 9.44
CA THR A 96 -6.62 -4.65 9.10
C THR A 96 -7.10 -4.63 7.65
N ASP A 97 -7.49 -3.47 7.14
CA ASP A 97 -7.98 -3.30 5.76
C ASP A 97 -6.89 -3.56 4.69
N LEU A 98 -5.61 -3.45 5.04
CA LEU A 98 -4.49 -3.69 4.11
C LEU A 98 -4.01 -5.15 4.09
N LEU A 99 -4.29 -5.94 5.14
CA LEU A 99 -3.67 -7.26 5.32
C LEU A 99 -3.90 -8.19 4.12
N LEU A 100 -5.13 -8.25 3.61
CA LEU A 100 -5.46 -9.12 2.48
C LEU A 100 -4.73 -8.69 1.21
N MET A 101 -4.75 -7.39 0.91
CA MET A 101 -4.11 -6.84 -0.29
C MET A 101 -2.58 -6.95 -0.19
N ALA A 102 -2.02 -6.70 0.99
CA ALA A 102 -0.60 -6.87 1.23
C ALA A 102 -0.16 -8.33 1.02
N LYS A 103 -0.91 -9.29 1.56
CA LYS A 103 -0.62 -10.71 1.37
C LYS A 103 -0.66 -11.16 -0.10
N GLN A 104 -1.50 -10.53 -0.91
CA GLN A 104 -1.66 -10.88 -2.33
C GLN A 104 -0.64 -10.20 -3.24
N ASN A 105 -0.29 -8.95 -2.94
CA ASN A 105 0.41 -8.08 -3.88
C ASN A 105 1.80 -7.65 -3.39
N VAL A 106 2.06 -7.64 -2.06
CA VAL A 106 3.32 -7.14 -1.51
C VAL A 106 4.32 -8.28 -1.33
N LYS A 107 5.41 -8.21 -2.06
CA LYS A 107 6.54 -9.14 -2.00
C LYS A 107 7.43 -8.84 -0.80
N ALA A 108 7.76 -7.55 -0.61
CA ALA A 108 8.59 -7.08 0.48
C ALA A 108 8.07 -5.76 1.05
N LEU A 109 8.26 -5.58 2.36
CA LEU A 109 7.97 -4.34 3.10
C LEU A 109 9.28 -3.77 3.65
N ILE A 110 9.56 -2.51 3.34
CA ILE A 110 10.69 -1.76 3.89
C ILE A 110 10.13 -0.70 4.81
N CYS A 111 10.42 -0.84 6.10
CA CYS A 111 9.93 0.04 7.16
C CYS A 111 10.91 1.18 7.37
N LEU A 112 10.51 2.39 6.98
CA LEU A 112 11.28 3.60 7.14
C LEU A 112 10.94 4.27 8.48
N SER A 113 11.78 4.18 9.49
CA SER A 113 11.74 4.86 10.79
C SER A 113 12.10 3.92 11.94
N ASP A 114 12.60 4.46 13.04
CA ASP A 114 12.89 3.73 14.30
C ASP A 114 11.62 3.25 15.05
N LYS A 115 10.43 3.65 14.58
CA LYS A 115 9.14 3.44 15.26
C LYS A 115 8.23 2.46 14.50
N ASN A 116 8.82 1.39 14.01
CA ASN A 116 8.15 0.46 13.09
C ASN A 116 7.37 -0.67 13.78
N GLY A 117 7.40 -0.75 15.12
CA GLY A 117 6.85 -1.92 15.84
C GLY A 117 5.41 -2.24 15.48
N ASN A 118 4.52 -1.24 15.44
CA ASN A 118 3.13 -1.45 15.08
C ASN A 118 2.96 -1.89 13.61
N LEU A 119 3.70 -1.28 12.69
CA LEU A 119 3.68 -1.63 11.27
C LEU A 119 4.18 -3.05 11.03
N LYS A 120 5.34 -3.41 11.60
CA LYS A 120 5.93 -4.76 11.47
C LYS A 120 5.01 -5.85 12.02
N ASN A 121 4.53 -5.68 13.27
CA ASN A 121 3.65 -6.65 13.93
C ASN A 121 2.35 -6.87 13.13
N ALA A 122 1.83 -5.83 12.48
CA ALA A 122 0.63 -5.95 11.67
C ALA A 122 0.85 -6.85 10.43
N PHE A 123 2.03 -6.81 9.83
CA PHE A 123 2.29 -7.50 8.55
C PHE A 123 3.17 -8.76 8.64
N GLU A 124 3.75 -9.09 9.80
CA GLU A 124 4.66 -10.24 9.97
C GLU A 124 4.07 -11.59 9.53
N ASN A 125 2.74 -11.75 9.64
CA ASN A 125 2.03 -12.96 9.20
C ASN A 125 1.51 -12.87 7.75
N SER A 126 1.69 -11.74 7.08
CA SER A 126 1.17 -11.48 5.73
C SER A 126 2.27 -11.28 4.69
N ILE A 127 3.41 -10.75 5.09
CA ILE A 127 4.57 -10.46 4.24
C ILE A 127 5.78 -11.18 4.79
N HIS A 128 6.45 -11.98 3.95
CA HIS A 128 7.60 -12.79 4.39
C HIS A 128 8.90 -11.98 4.52
N GLU A 129 9.07 -10.96 3.68
CA GLU A 129 10.27 -10.15 3.64
C GLU A 129 9.98 -8.77 4.22
N ILE A 130 10.47 -8.52 5.44
CA ILE A 130 10.30 -7.23 6.13
C ILE A 130 11.66 -6.73 6.58
N TYR A 131 12.01 -5.54 6.15
CA TYR A 131 13.29 -4.89 6.42
C TYR A 131 13.11 -3.55 7.12
N ASP A 132 14.12 -3.12 7.88
CA ASP A 132 14.20 -1.78 8.45
C ASP A 132 15.19 -0.93 7.67
N ALA A 133 14.84 0.33 7.45
CA ALA A 133 15.72 1.33 6.90
C ALA A 133 15.74 2.57 7.81
N LYS A 134 16.93 3.12 8.03
CA LYS A 134 17.13 4.31 8.88
C LYS A 134 16.73 5.62 8.20
N ASP A 135 16.84 5.66 6.87
CA ASP A 135 16.55 6.82 6.04
C ASP A 135 16.02 6.40 4.66
N MET A 136 15.62 7.38 3.86
CA MET A 136 15.05 7.14 2.53
C MET A 136 16.06 6.56 1.56
N ASP A 137 17.33 6.96 1.65
CA ASP A 137 18.38 6.46 0.76
C ASP A 137 18.61 4.96 0.99
N GLU A 138 18.68 4.55 2.25
CA GLU A 138 18.77 3.13 2.60
C GLU A 138 17.52 2.35 2.19
N ALA A 139 16.32 2.92 2.37
CA ALA A 139 15.07 2.28 1.98
C ALA A 139 15.00 2.02 0.47
N VAL A 140 15.35 3.02 -0.33
CA VAL A 140 15.33 2.90 -1.80
C VAL A 140 16.44 1.95 -2.28
N ARG A 141 17.62 1.96 -1.65
CA ARG A 141 18.71 1.01 -1.95
C ARG A 141 18.31 -0.43 -1.62
N MET A 142 17.68 -0.66 -0.47
CA MET A 142 17.15 -2.00 -0.13
C MET A 142 16.07 -2.43 -1.13
N ALA A 143 15.17 -1.52 -1.51
CA ALA A 143 14.13 -1.79 -2.47
C ALA A 143 14.71 -2.21 -3.83
N SER A 144 15.77 -1.55 -4.30
CA SER A 144 16.44 -1.90 -5.56
C SER A 144 17.14 -3.26 -5.55
N ILE A 145 17.57 -3.72 -4.36
CA ILE A 145 18.21 -5.05 -4.21
C ILE A 145 17.16 -6.17 -4.17
N VAL A 146 16.01 -5.91 -3.54
CA VAL A 146 14.94 -6.91 -3.33
C VAL A 146 14.04 -7.03 -4.56
N ALA A 147 13.83 -5.93 -5.29
CA ALA A 147 13.00 -5.91 -6.49
C ALA A 147 13.62 -6.78 -7.60
N GLN A 148 12.78 -7.39 -8.39
CA GLN A 148 13.11 -8.19 -9.59
C GLN A 148 12.41 -7.58 -10.80
N ASP A 149 12.80 -8.05 -11.99
CA ASP A 149 12.17 -7.64 -13.24
C ASP A 149 10.64 -7.70 -13.13
N ASP A 150 9.99 -6.69 -13.63
CA ASP A 150 8.54 -6.53 -13.63
C ASP A 150 7.89 -6.18 -12.27
N ASP A 151 8.68 -6.07 -11.19
CA ASP A 151 8.19 -5.56 -9.89
C ASP A 151 7.96 -4.04 -9.95
N ILE A 152 7.20 -3.55 -8.98
CA ILE A 152 7.12 -2.11 -8.73
C ILE A 152 7.65 -1.78 -7.33
N VAL A 153 8.44 -0.74 -7.21
CA VAL A 153 8.80 -0.10 -5.96
C VAL A 153 7.87 1.08 -5.74
N VAL A 154 7.16 1.09 -4.63
CA VAL A 154 6.26 2.20 -4.30
C VAL A 154 6.54 2.74 -2.90
N PHE A 155 6.75 4.05 -2.80
CA PHE A 155 6.73 4.77 -1.54
C PHE A 155 5.31 5.21 -1.23
N SER A 156 4.64 4.51 -0.32
CA SER A 156 3.28 4.78 0.16
C SER A 156 3.27 4.69 1.68
N PRO A 157 3.38 5.81 2.39
CA PRO A 157 3.73 5.83 3.82
C PRO A 157 2.69 5.21 4.75
N ALA A 158 1.42 5.13 4.36
CA ALA A 158 0.28 4.65 5.14
C ALA A 158 0.00 5.43 6.44
N CYS A 159 0.79 6.45 6.75
CA CYS A 159 0.65 7.32 7.92
C CYS A 159 1.16 8.73 7.63
N LYS A 160 0.73 9.67 8.45
CA LYS A 160 1.35 11.01 8.49
C LYS A 160 2.78 10.92 9.00
N SER A 161 3.61 11.90 8.66
CA SER A 161 4.97 11.96 9.20
C SER A 161 4.97 12.04 10.71
N ALA A 162 5.87 11.26 11.34
CA ALA A 162 6.14 11.37 12.77
C ALA A 162 7.04 12.57 13.11
N LYS A 163 7.70 13.17 12.10
CA LYS A 163 8.50 14.37 12.26
C LYS A 163 7.60 15.60 12.22
N GLN A 164 7.78 16.51 13.18
CA GLN A 164 7.02 17.74 13.23
C GLN A 164 7.34 18.60 12.00
N ASN A 165 6.30 19.09 11.32
CA ASN A 165 6.38 19.94 10.12
C ASN A 165 6.95 19.29 8.85
N GLU A 166 7.18 17.99 8.79
CA GLU A 166 7.56 17.33 7.54
C GLU A 166 6.30 17.07 6.69
N THR A 167 6.28 17.61 5.49
CA THR A 167 5.18 17.49 4.55
C THR A 167 5.29 16.23 3.69
N PHE A 168 4.19 15.81 3.05
CA PHE A 168 4.24 14.69 2.10
C PHE A 168 5.09 15.03 0.87
N GLU A 169 5.12 16.30 0.45
CA GLU A 169 5.94 16.79 -0.65
C GLU A 169 7.44 16.62 -0.35
N GLU A 170 7.85 16.95 0.87
CA GLU A 170 9.25 16.77 1.29
C GLU A 170 9.65 15.30 1.28
N ARG A 171 8.79 14.41 1.80
CA ARG A 171 9.03 12.96 1.77
C ARG A 171 9.06 12.41 0.34
N GLY A 172 8.13 12.83 -0.50
CA GLY A 172 8.11 12.44 -1.91
C GLY A 172 9.35 12.93 -2.67
N ASN A 173 9.80 14.16 -2.40
CA ASN A 173 11.04 14.68 -2.99
C ASN A 173 12.28 13.92 -2.49
N GLN A 174 12.34 13.52 -1.22
CA GLN A 174 13.39 12.64 -0.69
C GLN A 174 13.41 11.31 -1.46
N PHE A 175 12.26 10.65 -1.58
CA PHE A 175 12.16 9.40 -2.35
C PHE A 175 12.66 9.56 -3.80
N ARG A 176 12.19 10.57 -4.52
CA ARG A 176 12.61 10.84 -5.92
C ARG A 176 14.10 11.10 -6.03
N ASN A 177 14.68 11.83 -5.08
CA ASN A 177 16.12 12.12 -5.09
C ASN A 177 16.93 10.85 -4.84
N SER A 178 16.50 9.99 -3.88
CA SER A 178 17.17 8.71 -3.61
C SER A 178 17.08 7.77 -4.82
N VAL A 179 15.94 7.73 -5.52
CA VAL A 179 15.77 6.94 -6.76
C VAL A 179 16.72 7.45 -7.86
N LYS A 180 16.82 8.76 -8.05
CA LYS A 180 17.75 9.35 -9.03
C LYS A 180 19.21 9.05 -8.72
N GLN A 181 19.57 8.97 -7.45
CA GLN A 181 20.96 8.61 -7.07
C GLN A 181 21.27 7.17 -7.51
N ILE A 182 20.37 6.22 -7.27
CA ILE A 182 20.54 4.84 -7.72
C ILE A 182 20.58 4.76 -9.25
N GLU A 183 19.69 5.45 -9.95
CA GLU A 183 19.67 5.50 -11.40
C GLU A 183 21.03 5.95 -11.97
N ASN A 184 21.65 6.98 -11.37
CA ASN A 184 22.98 7.47 -11.78
C ASN A 184 24.10 6.46 -11.46
N GLU A 185 24.01 5.70 -10.37
CA GLU A 185 25.00 4.66 -10.02
C GLU A 185 24.98 3.49 -11.01
N TRP A 186 23.80 3.15 -11.55
CA TRP A 186 23.64 2.05 -12.52
C TRP A 186 24.09 2.40 -13.94
N HIS A 187 24.16 3.69 -14.27
CA HIS A 187 24.62 4.17 -15.59
C HIS A 187 26.12 4.46 -15.65
N GLN A 188 26.88 4.21 -14.58
CA GLN A 188 28.35 4.34 -14.54
C GLN A 188 29.03 2.97 -14.71
#